data_3ee169faf44d347ef57c2ae9295d19aa
#
_entry.id   3ee169faf44d347ef57c2ae9295d19aa
#
_cell.length_a   1.000
_cell.length_b   1.000
_cell.length_c   1.000
_cell.angle_alpha   90.00
_cell.angle_beta   90.00
_cell.angle_gamma   90.00
#
_symmetry.space_group_name_H-M   'P 1'
#
loop_
_entity.id
_entity.type
_entity.pdbx_description
1 polymer ?
#
loop_
_entity_poly.entity_id
_entity_poly.type
_entity_poly.pdbx_seq_one_letter_code
_entity_poly.pdbx_strand_id
1 'polypeptide(L)' 'MFYYIKIGSITNAQRARSALHAQSLKAQIKRLEDPKPGDGCGYVLMVEDADKAVSVLNKAGIRVLGVESV' A
#
# COMPACT_ATOMS: atom_id res chain seq x y z
N MET A 1 -14.64 1.64 -5.20
CA MET A 1 -13.53 2.35 -5.84
C MET A 1 -12.24 1.92 -5.17
N PHE A 2 -11.20 1.66 -5.95
CA PHE A 2 -9.93 1.16 -5.41
C PHE A 2 -8.82 2.17 -5.59
N TYR A 3 -7.83 2.07 -4.71
CA TYR A 3 -6.65 2.92 -4.74
C TYR A 3 -5.41 2.05 -4.64
N TYR A 4 -4.34 2.47 -5.29
CA TYR A 4 -3.03 1.84 -5.16
C TYR A 4 -2.16 2.69 -4.23
N ILE A 5 -1.67 2.06 -3.16
CA ILE A 5 -0.73 2.69 -2.23
C ILE A 5 0.66 2.15 -2.56
N LYS A 6 1.56 3.04 -2.96
CA LYS A 6 2.93 2.67 -3.31
C LYS A 6 3.77 2.51 -2.05
N ILE A 7 4.34 1.35 -1.87
CA ILE A 7 5.07 1.01 -0.63
C ILE A 7 6.58 0.89 -0.84
N GLY A 8 7.05 0.48 -1.99
CA GLY A 8 8.46 0.48 -2.31
C GLY A 8 9.21 -0.83 -2.08
N SER A 9 8.75 -1.72 -1.21
CA SER A 9 9.38 -3.04 -1.04
C SER A 9 8.34 -4.08 -0.68
N ILE A 10 8.63 -5.34 -1.02
CA ILE A 10 7.73 -6.45 -0.70
C ILE A 10 7.62 -6.65 0.81
N THR A 11 8.70 -6.48 1.55
CA THR A 11 8.69 -6.62 3.00
C THR A 11 7.74 -5.61 3.64
N ASN A 12 7.84 -4.35 3.24
CA ASN A 12 6.94 -3.31 3.74
C ASN A 12 5.51 -3.52 3.24
N ALA A 13 5.33 -4.03 2.03
CA ALA A 13 4.00 -4.34 1.51
C ALA A 13 3.32 -5.42 2.36
N GLN A 14 4.06 -6.46 2.76
CA GLN A 14 3.52 -7.51 3.62
C GLN A 14 3.18 -6.98 5.01
N ARG A 15 4.05 -6.15 5.58
CA ARG A 15 3.79 -5.51 6.88
C ARG A 15 2.56 -4.60 6.81
N ALA A 16 2.46 -3.82 5.75
CA ALA A 16 1.32 -2.94 5.52
C ALA A 16 0.02 -3.72 5.39
N ARG A 17 0.03 -4.80 4.63
CA ARG A 17 -1.14 -5.66 4.48
C ARG A 17 -1.58 -6.22 5.82
N SER A 18 -0.64 -6.70 6.62
CA SER A 18 -0.95 -7.24 7.95
C SER A 18 -1.54 -6.17 8.87
N ALA A 19 -0.98 -4.96 8.85
CA ALA A 19 -1.49 -3.86 9.66
C ALA A 19 -2.93 -3.49 9.27
N LEU A 20 -3.22 -3.48 7.97
CA LEU A 20 -4.56 -3.18 7.49
C LEU A 20 -5.55 -4.28 7.84
N HIS A 21 -5.15 -5.53 7.71
CA HIS A 21 -6.00 -6.66 8.09
C HIS A 21 -6.33 -6.64 9.59
N ALA A 22 -5.36 -6.23 10.43
CA ALA A 22 -5.59 -6.11 11.86
C ALA A 22 -6.66 -5.07 12.19
N GLN A 23 -6.88 -4.10 11.30
CA GLN A 23 -7.93 -3.09 11.43
C GLN A 23 -9.19 -3.44 10.63
N SER A 24 -9.31 -4.68 10.19
CA SER A 24 -10.43 -5.16 9.38
C SER A 24 -10.55 -4.44 8.03
N LEU A 25 -9.45 -3.93 7.52
CA LEU A 25 -9.40 -3.31 6.19
C LEU A 25 -8.88 -4.30 5.16
N LYS A 26 -9.57 -4.39 4.03
CA LYS A 26 -9.14 -5.27 2.94
C LYS A 26 -7.99 -4.63 2.19
N ALA A 27 -6.97 -5.42 1.92
CA ALA A 27 -5.82 -4.98 1.14
C ALA A 27 -5.22 -6.15 0.39
N GLN A 28 -4.79 -5.91 -0.85
CA GLN A 28 -4.12 -6.91 -1.66
C GLN A 28 -2.80 -6.35 -2.16
N ILE A 29 -1.76 -7.19 -2.13
CA ILE A 29 -0.47 -6.82 -2.70
C ILE A 29 -0.51 -7.07 -4.19
N LYS A 30 -0.20 -6.03 -4.96
CA LYS A 30 -0.09 -6.10 -6.42
C LYS A 30 1.31 -5.69 -6.84
N ARG A 31 1.78 -6.24 -7.95
CA ARG A 31 3.05 -5.85 -8.53
C ARG A 31 2.79 -5.09 -9.83
N LEU A 32 3.40 -3.92 -9.95
CA LEU A 32 3.34 -3.15 -11.18
C LEU A 32 4.21 -3.82 -12.25
N GLU A 33 3.70 -3.94 -13.48
CA GLU A 33 4.45 -4.55 -14.57
C GLU A 33 5.61 -3.67 -15.03
N ASP A 34 5.40 -2.35 -15.03
CA ASP A 34 6.39 -1.37 -15.45
C ASP A 34 6.58 -0.33 -14.36
N PRO A 35 7.32 -0.64 -13.28
CA PRO A 35 7.55 0.35 -12.22
C PRO A 35 8.37 1.52 -12.76
N LYS A 36 7.88 2.73 -12.46
CA LYS A 36 8.56 3.96 -12.86
C LYS A 36 9.60 4.35 -11.81
N PRO A 37 10.57 5.23 -12.16
CA PRO A 37 11.46 5.78 -11.15
C PRO A 37 10.63 6.38 -10.00
N GLY A 38 10.96 6.00 -8.78
CA GLY A 38 10.22 6.41 -7.59
C GLY A 38 9.17 5.43 -7.11
N ASP A 39 8.82 4.40 -7.91
CA ASP A 39 7.88 3.35 -7.50
C ASP A 39 8.56 2.24 -6.68
N GLY A 40 9.84 2.36 -6.43
CA GLY A 40 10.59 1.35 -5.70
C GLY A 40 10.65 0.03 -6.46
N CYS A 41 10.31 -1.06 -5.78
CA CYS A 41 10.29 -2.40 -6.39
C CYS A 41 9.02 -2.67 -7.18
N GLY A 42 8.13 -1.69 -7.30
CA GLY A 42 6.90 -1.83 -8.05
C GLY A 42 5.77 -2.53 -7.31
N TYR A 43 5.89 -2.72 -6.01
CA TYR A 43 4.82 -3.29 -5.21
C TYR A 43 3.89 -2.21 -4.69
N VAL A 44 2.59 -2.49 -4.79
CA VAL A 44 1.55 -1.59 -4.31
C VAL A 44 0.51 -2.39 -3.52
N LEU A 45 -0.22 -1.70 -2.65
CA LEU A 45 -1.39 -2.26 -2.00
C LEU A 45 -2.65 -1.70 -2.65
N MET A 46 -3.55 -2.58 -3.03
CA MET A 46 -4.86 -2.18 -3.54
C MET A 46 -5.84 -2.17 -2.37
N VAL A 47 -6.43 -1.01 -2.11
CA VAL A 47 -7.35 -0.80 -0.99
C VAL A 47 -8.60 -0.06 -1.47
N GLU A 48 -9.69 -0.20 -0.72
CA GLU A 48 -10.94 0.51 -1.03
C GLU A 48 -10.99 1.89 -0.39
N ASP A 49 -10.37 2.06 0.77
CA ASP A 49 -10.38 3.32 1.52
C ASP A 49 -8.93 3.77 1.75
N ALA A 50 -8.46 4.65 0.89
CA ALA A 50 -7.08 5.11 0.95
C ALA A 50 -6.81 5.95 2.21
N ASP A 51 -7.75 6.78 2.63
CA ASP A 51 -7.54 7.65 3.79
C ASP A 51 -7.34 6.83 5.06
N LYS A 52 -8.20 5.85 5.30
CA LYS A 52 -8.06 4.97 6.45
C LYS A 52 -6.79 4.13 6.35
N ALA A 53 -6.51 3.59 5.17
CA ALA A 53 -5.33 2.78 4.95
C ALA A 53 -4.05 3.56 5.24
N VAL A 54 -3.92 4.76 4.70
CA VAL A 54 -2.76 5.61 4.92
C VAL A 54 -2.62 5.95 6.41
N SER A 55 -3.71 6.26 7.09
CA SER A 55 -3.69 6.55 8.53
C SER A 55 -3.16 5.35 9.32
N VAL A 56 -3.63 4.14 9.02
CA VAL A 56 -3.17 2.93 9.69
C VAL A 56 -1.68 2.70 9.42
N LEU A 57 -1.24 2.88 8.19
CA LEU A 57 0.16 2.67 7.81
C LEU A 57 1.07 3.68 8.49
N ASN A 58 0.66 4.94 8.59
CA ASN A 58 1.43 5.96 9.29
C ASN A 58 1.59 5.63 10.77
N LYS A 59 0.52 5.16 11.41
CA LYS A 59 0.57 4.75 12.81
C LYS A 59 1.46 3.53 13.03
N ALA A 60 1.53 2.65 12.04
CA ALA A 60 2.38 1.48 12.10
C ALA A 60 3.84 1.76 11.75
N GLY A 61 4.17 3.00 11.40
CA GLY A 61 5.53 3.38 11.02
C GLY A 61 5.93 2.92 9.63
N ILE A 62 4.96 2.65 8.77
CA ILE A 62 5.23 2.20 7.41
C ILE A 62 5.15 3.40 6.47
N ARG A 63 6.23 3.63 5.73
CA ARG A 63 6.31 4.75 4.81
C ARG A 63 5.46 4.52 3.56
N VAL A 64 4.61 5.49 3.25
CA VAL A 64 3.81 5.50 2.03
C VAL A 64 4.50 6.40 1.01
N LEU A 65 4.83 5.87 -0.16
CA LEU A 65 5.50 6.64 -1.21
C LEU A 65 4.54 7.44 -2.06
N GLY A 66 3.31 6.98 -2.18
CA GLY A 66 2.31 7.69 -2.96
C GLY A 66 1.00 6.92 -2.99
N VAL A 67 -0.07 7.60 -3.41
CA VAL A 67 -1.39 7.00 -3.55
C VAL A 67 -1.94 7.38 -4.92
N GLU A 68 -2.46 6.40 -5.64
CA GLU A 68 -3.10 6.64 -6.94
C GLU A 68 -4.48 5.97 -6.96
N SER A 69 -5.44 6.63 -7.60
CA SER A 69 -6.73 6.00 -7.86
C SER A 69 -6.62 5.03 -9.04
N VAL A 70 -7.33 3.94 -8.94
CA VAL A 70 -7.36 2.93 -10.00
C VAL A 70 -8.30 3.35 -11.12
#